data_b5dcb4fb71d228d76727bcec122dc313
#
_entry.id   b5dcb4fb71d228d76727bcec122dc313
#
_cell.length_a   1.000
_cell.length_b   1.000
_cell.length_c   1.000
_cell.angle_alpha   90.00
_cell.angle_beta   90.00
_cell.angle_gamma   90.00
#
_symmetry.space_group_name_H-M   'P 1'
#
loop_
_entity.id
_entity.type
_entity.pdbx_description
1 polymer ?
#
loop_
_entity_poly.entity_id
_entity_poly.type
_entity_poly.pdbx_seq_one_letter_code
_entity_poly.pdbx_strand_id
1 'polypeptide(L)' 'MFGKVDDHFIGIVDELVIMSESDAELAEGIRWIDSQSQKNGITFYEMALVVMRKHLAEKKAKEWLSAKLSDQRE' A
#
# COMPACT_ATOMS: atom_id res chain seq x y z
N MET A 1 -16.45 5.40 -0.24
CA MET A 1 -16.29 4.26 0.69
C MET A 1 -15.10 3.42 0.27
N PHE A 2 -14.27 3.05 1.20
CA PHE A 2 -13.12 2.21 0.92
C PHE A 2 -13.58 0.81 0.52
N GLY A 3 -12.83 0.13 -0.32
CA GLY A 3 -13.17 -1.21 -0.74
C GLY A 3 -13.29 -2.17 0.44
N LYS A 4 -14.03 -3.24 0.24
CA LYS A 4 -14.23 -4.25 1.26
C LYS A 4 -12.93 -5.02 1.50
N VAL A 5 -12.51 -5.10 2.74
CA VAL A 5 -11.34 -5.88 3.13
C VAL A 5 -11.77 -7.35 3.21
N ASP A 6 -11.20 -8.19 2.36
CA ASP A 6 -11.52 -9.61 2.35
C ASP A 6 -10.48 -10.45 3.11
N ASP A 7 -10.79 -11.71 3.35
CA ASP A 7 -9.92 -12.61 4.11
C ASP A 7 -8.57 -12.83 3.44
N HIS A 8 -8.53 -12.83 2.12
CA HIS A 8 -7.28 -12.99 1.37
C HIS A 8 -6.35 -11.81 1.63
N PHE A 9 -6.88 -10.58 1.58
CA PHE A 9 -6.11 -9.37 1.86
C PHE A 9 -5.63 -9.36 3.32
N ILE A 10 -6.49 -9.73 4.27
CA ILE A 10 -6.13 -9.83 5.69
C ILE A 10 -4.94 -10.77 5.86
N GLY A 11 -4.95 -11.93 5.18
CA GLY A 11 -3.85 -12.87 5.22
C GLY A 11 -2.54 -12.29 4.72
N ILE A 12 -2.59 -11.52 3.63
CA ILE A 12 -1.42 -10.84 3.08
C ILE A 12 -0.85 -9.84 4.08
N VAL A 13 -1.71 -9.02 4.68
CA VAL A 13 -1.29 -8.01 5.66
C VAL A 13 -0.70 -8.68 6.91
N ASP A 14 -1.31 -9.75 7.39
CA ASP A 14 -0.79 -10.49 8.55
C ASP A 14 0.61 -11.05 8.27
N GLU A 15 0.86 -11.56 7.08
CA GLU A 15 2.19 -12.02 6.68
C GLU A 15 3.20 -10.88 6.67
N LEU A 16 2.81 -9.71 6.17
CA LEU A 16 3.68 -8.54 6.16
C LEU A 16 4.04 -8.10 7.58
N VAL A 17 3.08 -8.17 8.50
CA VAL A 17 3.33 -7.85 9.92
C VAL A 17 4.34 -8.82 10.52
N ILE A 18 4.22 -10.11 10.22
CA ILE A 18 5.17 -11.13 10.69
C ILE A 18 6.57 -10.85 10.11
N MET A 19 6.66 -10.57 8.82
CA MET A 19 7.92 -10.25 8.16
C MET A 19 8.58 -9.01 8.74
N SER A 20 7.79 -8.05 9.22
CA SER A 20 8.31 -6.81 9.80
C SER A 20 9.11 -7.02 11.08
N GLU A 21 8.97 -8.18 11.71
CA GLU A 21 9.76 -8.50 12.91
C GLU A 21 11.26 -8.60 12.60
N SER A 22 11.61 -8.93 11.36
CA SER A 22 13.01 -9.06 10.93
C SER A 22 13.39 -8.05 9.84
N ASP A 23 12.52 -7.07 9.53
CA ASP A 23 12.76 -6.07 8.49
C ASP A 23 12.39 -4.68 9.03
N ALA A 24 13.41 -3.89 9.34
CA ALA A 24 13.23 -2.56 9.94
C ALA A 24 12.47 -1.59 9.06
N GLU A 25 12.70 -1.63 7.75
CA GLU A 25 11.99 -0.78 6.79
C GLU A 25 10.51 -1.09 6.75
N LEU A 26 10.19 -2.38 6.72
CA LEU A 26 8.82 -2.85 6.73
C LEU A 26 8.12 -2.51 8.06
N ALA A 27 8.84 -2.63 9.16
CA ALA A 27 8.32 -2.27 10.49
C ALA A 27 7.97 -0.77 10.56
N GLU A 28 8.77 0.09 9.97
CA GLU A 28 8.47 1.52 9.91
C GLU A 28 7.21 1.80 9.10
N GLY A 29 7.07 1.14 7.96
CA GLY A 29 5.89 1.27 7.10
C GLY A 29 4.62 0.84 7.84
N ILE A 30 4.70 -0.27 8.57
CA ILE A 30 3.56 -0.78 9.33
C ILE A 30 3.17 0.17 10.46
N ARG A 31 4.15 0.73 11.17
CA ARG A 31 3.88 1.73 12.22
C ARG A 31 3.22 2.98 11.64
N TRP A 32 3.67 3.40 10.46
CA TRP A 32 3.07 4.55 9.79
C TRP A 32 1.60 4.28 9.42
N ILE A 33 1.32 3.10 8.89
CA ILE A 33 -0.06 2.69 8.54
C ILE A 33 -0.94 2.67 9.80
N ASP A 34 -0.43 2.12 10.89
CA ASP A 34 -1.15 2.07 12.16
C ASP A 34 -1.48 3.48 12.66
N SER A 35 -0.51 4.38 12.62
CA SER A 35 -0.69 5.77 13.02
C SER A 35 -1.75 6.47 12.16
N GLN A 36 -1.70 6.27 10.84
CA GLN A 36 -2.67 6.86 9.92
C GLN A 36 -4.08 6.30 10.13
N SER A 37 -4.19 5.00 10.43
CA SER A 37 -5.49 4.40 10.71
C SER A 37 -6.15 5.03 11.92
N GLN A 38 -5.39 5.28 12.97
CA GLN A 38 -5.88 5.94 14.18
C GLN A 38 -6.33 7.37 13.90
N LYS A 39 -5.55 8.12 13.14
CA LYS A 39 -5.88 9.51 12.77
C LYS A 39 -7.15 9.60 11.95
N ASN A 40 -7.41 8.64 11.10
CA ASN A 40 -8.54 8.63 10.19
C ASN A 40 -9.77 7.88 10.74
N GLY A 41 -9.63 7.26 11.93
CA GLY A 41 -10.72 6.54 12.55
C GLY A 41 -11.16 5.29 11.78
N ILE A 42 -10.23 4.65 11.08
CA ILE A 42 -10.49 3.40 10.35
C ILE A 42 -9.58 2.29 10.88
N THR A 43 -9.87 1.05 10.49
CA THR A 43 -9.05 -0.08 10.94
C THR A 43 -7.69 -0.09 10.25
N PHE A 44 -6.74 -0.79 10.85
CA PHE A 44 -5.42 -1.00 10.27
C PHE A 44 -5.52 -1.61 8.86
N TYR A 45 -6.38 -2.62 8.69
CA TYR A 45 -6.54 -3.29 7.40
C TYR A 45 -7.11 -2.37 6.34
N GLU A 46 -8.08 -1.54 6.70
CA GLU A 46 -8.64 -0.56 5.77
C GLU A 46 -7.58 0.45 5.33
N MET A 47 -6.77 0.94 6.26
CA MET A 47 -5.70 1.88 5.95
C MET A 47 -4.64 1.22 5.06
N ALA A 48 -4.28 -0.03 5.34
CA ALA A 48 -3.34 -0.78 4.51
C ALA A 48 -3.87 -0.92 3.07
N LEU A 49 -5.16 -1.19 2.92
CA LEU A 49 -5.77 -1.30 1.59
C LEU A 49 -5.70 0.03 0.82
N VAL A 50 -5.98 1.15 1.49
CA VAL A 50 -5.91 2.49 0.88
C VAL A 50 -4.48 2.77 0.40
N VAL A 51 -3.49 2.51 1.24
CA VAL A 51 -2.08 2.77 0.94
C VAL A 51 -1.62 1.91 -0.24
N MET A 52 -1.97 0.64 -0.26
CA MET A 52 -1.58 -0.28 -1.34
C MET A 52 -2.22 0.11 -2.67
N ARG A 53 -3.48 0.53 -2.66
CA ARG A 53 -4.15 1.00 -3.87
C ARG A 53 -3.51 2.26 -4.41
N LYS A 54 -3.17 3.20 -3.53
CA LYS A 54 -2.49 4.43 -3.92
C LYS A 54 -1.13 4.12 -4.54
N HIS A 55 -0.37 3.22 -3.94
CA HIS A 55 0.94 2.83 -4.44
C HIS A 55 0.85 2.19 -5.83
N LEU A 56 -0.12 1.30 -6.04
CA LEU A 56 -0.34 0.67 -7.33
C LEU A 56 -0.75 1.68 -8.40
N ALA A 57 -1.60 2.64 -8.04
CA ALA A 57 -2.02 3.70 -8.96
C ALA A 57 -0.83 4.56 -9.38
N GLU A 58 0.03 4.93 -8.43
CA GLU A 58 1.24 5.70 -8.71
C GLU A 58 2.20 4.93 -9.62
N LYS A 59 2.37 3.64 -9.38
CA LYS A 59 3.22 2.79 -10.20
C LYS A 59 2.72 2.72 -11.64
N LYS A 60 1.43 2.53 -11.82
CA LYS A 60 0.82 2.50 -13.15
C LYS A 60 0.93 3.83 -13.87
N ALA A 61 0.75 4.93 -13.15
CA ALA A 61 0.91 6.27 -13.73
C ALA A 61 2.34 6.49 -14.21
N LYS A 62 3.34 6.08 -13.43
CA LYS A 62 4.74 6.19 -13.82
C LYS A 62 5.06 5.36 -15.06
N GLU A 63 4.54 4.15 -15.13
CA GLU A 63 4.72 3.27 -16.28
C GLU A 63 4.12 3.88 -17.54
N TRP A 64 2.91 4.44 -17.42
CA TRP A 64 2.24 5.10 -18.55
C TRP A 64 3.02 6.31 -19.04
N LEU A 65 3.50 7.17 -18.12
CA LEU A 65 4.29 8.35 -18.47
C LEU A 65 5.60 7.95 -19.13
N SER A 66 6.25 6.92 -18.62
CA SER A 66 7.50 6.42 -19.19
C SER A 66 7.31 5.94 -20.63
N ALA A 67 6.23 5.21 -20.90
CA ALA A 67 5.89 4.76 -22.24
C ALA A 67 5.64 5.93 -23.18
N LYS A 68 4.93 6.96 -22.73
CA LYS A 68 4.64 8.15 -23.54
C LYS A 68 5.91 8.93 -23.87
N LEU A 69 6.82 9.07 -22.90
CA LEU A 69 8.09 9.75 -23.12
C LEU A 69 8.97 9.00 -24.11
N SER A 70 8.98 7.67 -24.06
CA SER A 70 9.71 6.84 -25.01
C SER A 70 9.18 7.02 -26.43
N ASP A 71 7.86 7.07 -26.60
CA ASP A 71 7.24 7.31 -27.92
C ASP A 71 7.63 8.66 -28.49
N GLN A 72 7.76 9.68 -27.66
CA GLN A 72 8.11 11.03 -28.08
C GLN A 72 9.58 11.20 -28.47
N ARG A 73 10.44 10.32 -27.98
CA ARG A 73 11.88 10.37 -28.27
C ARG A 73 12.24 9.90 -29.68
N GLU A 74 11.37 9.21 -30.31
CA GLU A 74 11.54 8.81 -31.70
C GLU A 74 11.11 9.93 -32.64
#